data_2748e8f712fca46f0795f97fa1d87209
#
_entry.id   2748e8f712fca46f0795f97fa1d87209
#
_cell.length_a   1.000
_cell.length_b   1.000
_cell.length_c   1.000
_cell.angle_alpha   90.00
_cell.angle_beta   90.00
_cell.angle_gamma   90.00
#
_symmetry.space_group_name_H-M   'P 1'
#
loop_
_entity.id
_entity.type
_entity.pdbx_description
1 polymer ?
#
loop_
_entity_poly.entity_id
_entity_poly.type
_entity_poly.pdbx_seq_one_letter_code
_entity_poly.pdbx_strand_id
1 'polypeptide(L)'
;MKLSKTVLWIAAAVCAVPASAQWLNYPTPGLPRKDGKPDLSAPAPRKPDGKPDLNGIWLVPGLKYLINVAADLKDVPFQPWARAEYQRRLDTRGKDDPNNFCLPSGFPEKIAVTSPWKIVETPGLTIILYESRTIFRQIFTDGRSLPKDPNPIWQGYSIGHWEGDDFVVETNGFNGKAWMDTNGHPTTDALHLIERYRRKDMGHLEVTITIDDPKAYTQPWTVKEVAELQPDTELLEYICEENNRDVGHFVGK
;
A
#
# COMPACT_ATOMS: atom_id res chain seq x y z
N MET A 1 -38.61 -37.44 28.56
CA MET A 1 -37.25 -37.52 29.11
C MET A 1 -36.69 -36.10 29.16
N LYS A 2 -36.66 -35.47 30.35
CA LYS A 2 -36.15 -34.08 30.49
C LYS A 2 -34.62 -34.15 30.62
N LEU A 3 -33.91 -33.69 29.62
CA LEU A 3 -32.44 -33.51 29.72
C LEU A 3 -32.16 -32.53 30.88
N SER A 4 -31.30 -32.94 31.80
CA SER A 4 -30.86 -32.09 32.91
C SER A 4 -30.20 -30.81 32.39
N LYS A 5 -30.52 -29.66 33.01
CA LYS A 5 -29.92 -28.37 32.70
C LYS A 5 -28.37 -28.41 32.73
N THR A 6 -27.82 -29.28 33.56
CA THR A 6 -26.39 -29.53 33.70
C THR A 6 -25.76 -30.13 32.43
N VAL A 7 -26.47 -31.02 31.73
CA VAL A 7 -26.02 -31.62 30.47
C VAL A 7 -25.99 -30.56 29.36
N LEU A 8 -26.96 -29.62 29.39
CA LEU A 8 -26.97 -28.49 28.43
C LEU A 8 -25.79 -27.53 28.59
N TRP A 9 -25.39 -27.25 29.84
CA TRP A 9 -24.23 -26.41 30.13
C TRP A 9 -22.91 -27.06 29.75
N ILE A 10 -22.75 -28.37 29.92
CA ILE A 10 -21.55 -29.12 29.51
C ILE A 10 -21.47 -29.16 27.97
N ALA A 11 -22.58 -29.35 27.26
CA ALA A 11 -22.60 -29.31 25.80
C ALA A 11 -22.26 -27.92 25.24
N ALA A 12 -22.71 -26.82 25.88
CA ALA A 12 -22.37 -25.46 25.52
C ALA A 12 -20.88 -25.13 25.77
N ALA A 13 -20.27 -25.66 26.83
CA ALA A 13 -18.85 -25.47 27.14
C ALA A 13 -17.91 -26.22 26.18
N VAL A 14 -18.33 -27.36 25.64
CA VAL A 14 -17.52 -28.14 24.66
C VAL A 14 -17.55 -27.51 23.26
N CYS A 15 -18.56 -26.69 22.92
CA CYS A 15 -18.64 -25.97 21.66
C CYS A 15 -17.84 -24.64 21.65
N ALA A 16 -17.30 -24.21 22.79
CA ALA A 16 -16.40 -23.06 22.89
C ALA A 16 -14.93 -23.46 22.63
N VAL A 17 -14.68 -24.28 21.62
CA VAL A 17 -13.34 -24.35 21.02
C VAL A 17 -13.08 -22.97 20.42
N PRO A 18 -12.04 -22.23 20.83
CA PRO A 18 -11.68 -21.01 20.11
C PRO A 18 -11.52 -21.42 18.65
N ALA A 19 -12.38 -20.89 17.78
CA ALA A 19 -12.14 -20.97 16.35
C ALA A 19 -10.78 -20.32 16.16
N SER A 20 -9.74 -21.13 16.00
CA SER A 20 -8.44 -20.63 15.56
C SER A 20 -8.75 -19.87 14.29
N ALA A 21 -8.64 -18.55 14.37
CA ALA A 21 -8.79 -17.72 13.19
C ALA A 21 -7.96 -18.34 12.05
N GLN A 22 -8.43 -18.25 10.87
CA GLN A 22 -8.09 -18.87 9.58
C GLN A 22 -6.60 -19.04 9.23
N TRP A 23 -5.68 -18.62 10.11
CA TRP A 23 -4.25 -18.62 9.83
C TRP A 23 -3.55 -19.62 10.72
N LEU A 24 -2.89 -20.55 10.07
CA LEU A 24 -1.83 -21.33 10.71
C LEU A 24 -0.82 -20.32 11.24
N ASN A 25 -0.27 -20.59 12.42
CA ASN A 25 0.81 -19.78 12.99
C ASN A 25 2.04 -19.92 12.09
N TYR A 26 2.33 -18.90 11.27
CA TYR A 26 3.51 -18.82 10.41
C TYR A 26 4.53 -17.85 11.04
N PRO A 27 5.40 -18.32 11.94
CA PRO A 27 6.40 -17.43 12.49
C PRO A 27 7.31 -16.91 11.38
N THR A 28 7.45 -15.58 11.29
CA THR A 28 8.35 -14.94 10.34
C THR A 28 9.78 -15.41 10.58
N PRO A 29 10.44 -16.06 9.59
CA PRO A 29 11.80 -16.55 9.76
C PRO A 29 12.79 -15.41 10.07
N GLY A 30 13.72 -15.67 11.02
CA GLY A 30 14.77 -14.70 11.36
C GLY A 30 14.31 -13.45 12.12
N LEU A 31 13.01 -13.35 12.45
CA LEU A 31 12.49 -12.22 13.22
C LEU A 31 12.95 -12.31 14.68
N PRO A 32 13.69 -11.31 15.22
CA PRO A 32 14.06 -11.25 16.64
C PRO A 32 12.81 -11.25 17.53
N ARG A 33 12.91 -11.96 18.67
CA ARG A 33 11.80 -12.04 19.63
C ARG A 33 12.29 -11.73 21.03
N LYS A 34 11.46 -10.96 21.76
CA LYS A 34 11.64 -10.66 23.16
C LYS A 34 10.40 -11.14 23.93
N ASP A 35 10.58 -11.96 24.94
CA ASP A 35 9.49 -12.57 25.71
C ASP A 35 8.42 -13.28 24.82
N GLY A 36 8.90 -13.97 23.78
CA GLY A 36 8.06 -14.68 22.82
C GLY A 36 7.34 -13.81 21.78
N LYS A 37 7.41 -12.48 21.88
CA LYS A 37 6.80 -11.52 20.94
C LYS A 37 7.82 -10.99 19.94
N PRO A 38 7.41 -10.65 18.71
CA PRO A 38 8.26 -9.97 17.74
C PRO A 38 8.92 -8.71 18.33
N ASP A 39 10.22 -8.56 18.19
CA ASP A 39 10.93 -7.32 18.54
C ASP A 39 11.07 -6.43 17.31
N LEU A 40 10.07 -5.61 17.07
CA LEU A 40 10.02 -4.70 15.93
C LEU A 40 10.98 -3.51 16.06
N SER A 41 11.53 -3.28 17.26
CA SER A 41 12.53 -2.24 17.51
C SER A 41 13.98 -2.70 17.33
N ALA A 42 14.19 -3.99 17.04
CA ALA A 42 15.52 -4.51 16.74
C ALA A 42 16.13 -3.81 15.51
N PRO A 43 17.47 -3.78 15.37
CA PRO A 43 18.12 -3.19 14.22
C PRO A 43 17.61 -3.74 12.89
N ALA A 44 17.54 -2.88 11.87
CA ALA A 44 17.14 -3.28 10.52
C ALA A 44 18.03 -4.43 10.00
N PRO A 45 17.46 -5.50 9.47
CA PRO A 45 18.22 -6.60 8.89
C PRO A 45 18.97 -6.10 7.64
N ARG A 46 20.13 -6.71 7.37
CA ARG A 46 20.93 -6.39 6.19
C ARG A 46 21.18 -7.64 5.35
N LYS A 47 21.19 -7.42 4.05
CA LYS A 47 21.58 -8.44 3.07
C LYS A 47 23.11 -8.64 3.05
N PRO A 48 23.62 -9.72 2.43
CA PRO A 48 25.06 -9.97 2.35
C PRO A 48 25.88 -8.86 1.66
N ASP A 49 25.25 -8.07 0.79
CA ASP A 49 25.83 -6.90 0.13
C ASP A 49 25.88 -5.64 1.03
N GLY A 50 25.45 -5.76 2.28
CA GLY A 50 25.41 -4.69 3.27
C GLY A 50 24.21 -3.75 3.16
N LYS A 51 23.37 -3.86 2.13
CA LYS A 51 22.15 -3.05 1.98
C LYS A 51 21.07 -3.52 2.96
N PRO A 52 20.19 -2.61 3.43
CA PRO A 52 19.03 -3.03 4.19
C PRO A 52 18.20 -4.08 3.44
N ASP A 53 17.70 -5.07 4.16
CA ASP A 53 16.76 -6.04 3.61
C ASP A 53 15.34 -5.46 3.70
N LEU A 54 14.70 -5.22 2.55
CA LEU A 54 13.34 -4.67 2.49
C LEU A 54 12.26 -5.75 2.45
N ASN A 55 12.64 -7.04 2.32
CA ASN A 55 11.69 -8.14 2.32
C ASN A 55 10.80 -8.10 3.55
N GLY A 56 9.52 -8.35 3.37
CA GLY A 56 8.54 -8.36 4.43
C GLY A 56 7.15 -8.01 3.95
N ILE A 57 6.18 -8.19 4.84
CA ILE A 57 4.80 -7.76 4.65
C ILE A 57 4.61 -6.47 5.43
N TRP A 58 4.15 -5.44 4.77
CA TRP A 58 4.09 -4.07 5.27
C TRP A 58 2.67 -3.54 5.22
N LEU A 59 2.33 -2.67 6.16
CA LEU A 59 1.05 -1.96 6.21
C LEU A 59 1.27 -0.54 6.73
N VAL A 60 0.73 0.46 6.05
CA VAL A 60 0.65 1.83 6.60
C VAL A 60 -0.57 1.89 7.54
N PRO A 61 -0.37 2.15 8.84
CA PRO A 61 -1.47 2.08 9.80
C PRO A 61 -2.44 3.26 9.65
N GLY A 62 -3.72 2.97 9.85
CA GLY A 62 -4.79 3.97 9.87
C GLY A 62 -5.27 4.38 8.47
N LEU A 63 -6.12 5.43 8.44
CA LEU A 63 -6.81 5.89 7.23
C LEU A 63 -6.35 7.27 6.76
N LYS A 64 -5.44 7.91 7.48
CA LYS A 64 -5.06 9.31 7.26
C LYS A 64 -4.64 9.57 5.82
N TYR A 65 -3.67 8.80 5.33
CA TYR A 65 -3.12 8.99 3.98
C TYR A 65 -3.96 8.32 2.90
N LEU A 66 -4.73 7.29 3.25
CA LEU A 66 -5.74 6.76 2.35
C LEU A 66 -6.81 7.81 2.04
N ILE A 67 -7.26 8.57 3.05
CA ILE A 67 -8.28 9.60 2.86
C ILE A 67 -7.69 10.84 2.20
N ASN A 68 -6.53 11.30 2.69
CA ASN A 68 -5.88 12.51 2.20
C ASN A 68 -4.36 12.34 2.23
N VAL A 69 -3.78 12.06 1.10
CA VAL A 69 -2.31 11.92 0.97
C VAL A 69 -1.56 13.18 1.38
N ALA A 70 -2.18 14.35 1.21
CA ALA A 70 -1.63 15.65 1.57
C ALA A 70 -1.97 16.09 3.00
N ALA A 71 -2.40 15.19 3.88
CA ALA A 71 -2.89 15.53 5.23
C ALA A 71 -1.88 16.29 6.12
N ASP A 72 -0.58 16.19 5.84
CA ASP A 72 0.49 16.89 6.56
C ASP A 72 0.97 18.17 5.86
N LEU A 73 0.43 18.47 4.69
CA LEU A 73 0.77 19.68 3.95
C LEU A 73 -0.18 20.83 4.30
N LYS A 74 0.38 22.01 4.38
CA LYS A 74 -0.43 23.24 4.61
C LYS A 74 -1.28 23.58 3.38
N ASP A 75 -0.75 23.38 2.19
CA ASP A 75 -1.41 23.59 0.90
C ASP A 75 -0.79 22.69 -0.16
N VAL A 76 -1.58 22.31 -1.15
CA VAL A 76 -1.16 21.50 -2.29
C VAL A 76 -1.03 22.44 -3.50
N PRO A 77 0.09 22.39 -4.23
CA PRO A 77 0.37 23.32 -5.33
C PRO A 77 -0.40 22.96 -6.61
N PHE A 78 -1.72 22.91 -6.55
CA PHE A 78 -2.56 22.54 -7.68
C PHE A 78 -2.47 23.52 -8.86
N GLN A 79 -2.50 22.99 -10.07
CA GLN A 79 -2.95 23.74 -11.23
C GLN A 79 -4.44 24.11 -11.08
N PRO A 80 -4.94 25.21 -11.71
CA PRO A 80 -6.33 25.65 -11.55
C PRO A 80 -7.37 24.56 -11.85
N TRP A 81 -7.20 23.81 -12.95
CA TRP A 81 -8.11 22.73 -13.31
C TRP A 81 -8.06 21.58 -12.30
N ALA A 82 -6.87 21.23 -11.81
CA ALA A 82 -6.69 20.13 -10.87
C ALA A 82 -7.34 20.44 -9.51
N ARG A 83 -7.27 21.70 -9.06
CA ARG A 83 -7.98 22.16 -7.86
C ARG A 83 -9.51 22.07 -8.08
N ALA A 84 -10.01 22.49 -9.23
CA ALA A 84 -11.43 22.41 -9.55
C ALA A 84 -11.92 20.95 -9.59
N GLU A 85 -11.14 20.07 -10.20
CA GLU A 85 -11.44 18.64 -10.26
C GLU A 85 -11.39 17.98 -8.88
N TYR A 86 -10.39 18.29 -8.05
CA TYR A 86 -10.31 17.84 -6.66
C TYR A 86 -11.57 18.24 -5.88
N GLN A 87 -11.99 19.52 -5.99
CA GLN A 87 -13.21 20.00 -5.34
C GLN A 87 -14.45 19.27 -5.86
N ARG A 88 -14.57 19.06 -7.15
CA ARG A 88 -15.67 18.29 -7.75
C ARG A 88 -15.75 16.86 -7.18
N ARG A 89 -14.60 16.20 -7.02
CA ARG A 89 -14.51 14.85 -6.45
C ARG A 89 -14.93 14.81 -4.99
N LEU A 90 -14.56 15.81 -4.20
CA LEU A 90 -15.04 15.98 -2.82
C LEU A 90 -16.57 16.18 -2.77
N ASP A 91 -17.11 17.07 -3.60
CA ASP A 91 -18.54 17.38 -3.65
C ASP A 91 -19.39 16.16 -4.05
N THR A 92 -18.85 15.33 -4.94
CA THR A 92 -19.49 14.07 -5.38
C THR A 92 -19.19 12.88 -4.45
N ARG A 93 -18.47 13.11 -3.35
CA ARG A 93 -18.09 12.09 -2.35
C ARG A 93 -17.38 10.89 -2.97
N GLY A 94 -16.50 11.13 -3.93
CA GLY A 94 -15.71 10.09 -4.57
C GLY A 94 -16.51 9.12 -5.45
N LYS A 95 -17.71 9.49 -5.92
CA LYS A 95 -18.58 8.63 -6.73
C LYS A 95 -17.87 8.00 -7.93
N ASP A 96 -17.00 8.76 -8.58
CA ASP A 96 -16.29 8.34 -9.79
C ASP A 96 -14.89 7.78 -9.49
N ASP A 97 -14.58 7.49 -8.22
CA ASP A 97 -13.31 6.88 -7.85
C ASP A 97 -13.16 5.53 -8.55
N PRO A 98 -12.12 5.35 -9.39
CA PRO A 98 -11.86 4.07 -10.05
C PRO A 98 -11.80 2.88 -9.08
N ASN A 99 -11.38 3.15 -7.85
CA ASN A 99 -11.29 2.18 -6.76
C ASN A 99 -12.66 1.55 -6.43
N ASN A 100 -13.74 2.30 -6.53
CA ASN A 100 -15.11 1.81 -6.31
C ASN A 100 -15.55 0.81 -7.38
N PHE A 101 -14.89 0.81 -8.54
CA PHE A 101 -15.16 -0.08 -9.67
C PHE A 101 -14.09 -1.17 -9.82
N CYS A 102 -13.40 -1.50 -8.73
CA CYS A 102 -12.35 -2.51 -8.70
C CYS A 102 -11.16 -2.23 -9.64
N LEU A 103 -11.01 -1.01 -10.13
CA LEU A 103 -9.84 -0.58 -10.88
C LEU A 103 -8.66 -0.28 -9.94
N PRO A 104 -7.42 -0.33 -10.42
CA PRO A 104 -6.25 -0.10 -9.57
C PRO A 104 -6.23 1.30 -8.93
N SER A 105 -5.90 1.37 -7.64
CA SER A 105 -5.58 2.62 -6.95
C SER A 105 -4.31 3.24 -7.50
N GLY A 106 -4.21 4.57 -7.42
CA GLY A 106 -2.99 5.29 -7.76
C GLY A 106 -1.94 5.27 -6.64
N PHE A 107 -0.84 5.95 -6.88
CA PHE A 107 0.18 6.21 -5.86
C PHE A 107 0.02 7.63 -5.33
N PRO A 108 0.20 7.85 -4.03
CA PRO A 108 0.59 6.87 -3.01
C PRO A 108 -0.56 6.06 -2.38
N GLU A 109 -1.83 6.28 -2.73
CA GLU A 109 -2.95 5.51 -2.17
C GLU A 109 -2.67 4.01 -2.10
N LYS A 110 -1.97 3.47 -3.12
CA LYS A 110 -1.71 2.03 -3.24
C LYS A 110 -0.97 1.43 -2.05
N ILE A 111 -0.12 2.19 -1.37
CA ILE A 111 0.59 1.74 -0.16
C ILE A 111 -0.16 2.14 1.13
N ALA A 112 -1.05 3.12 1.07
CA ALA A 112 -1.84 3.62 2.20
C ALA A 112 -3.19 2.90 2.40
N VAL A 113 -3.59 2.00 1.47
CA VAL A 113 -4.79 1.16 1.66
C VAL A 113 -4.65 0.28 2.90
N THR A 114 -5.77 -0.06 3.52
CA THR A 114 -5.83 -0.87 4.74
C THR A 114 -5.55 -2.37 4.51
N SER A 115 -4.98 -2.71 3.38
CA SER A 115 -4.54 -4.05 3.03
C SER A 115 -3.02 -4.10 2.94
N PRO A 116 -2.38 -5.16 3.47
CA PRO A 116 -0.94 -5.28 3.46
C PRO A 116 -0.37 -5.47 2.03
N TRP A 117 0.91 -5.19 1.91
CA TRP A 117 1.68 -5.42 0.71
C TRP A 117 3.04 -6.03 1.06
N LYS A 118 3.58 -6.86 0.16
CA LYS A 118 4.81 -7.63 0.38
C LYS A 118 5.89 -7.21 -0.60
N ILE A 119 7.06 -6.82 -0.07
CA ILE A 119 8.27 -6.63 -0.88
C ILE A 119 8.97 -7.97 -1.01
N VAL A 120 9.36 -8.32 -2.24
CA VAL A 120 10.20 -9.46 -2.57
C VAL A 120 11.35 -8.98 -3.43
N GLU A 121 12.56 -8.98 -2.85
CA GLU A 121 13.78 -8.61 -3.56
C GLU A 121 14.41 -9.84 -4.21
N THR A 122 14.74 -9.73 -5.49
CA THR A 122 15.47 -10.74 -6.27
C THR A 122 16.61 -10.06 -7.04
N PRO A 123 17.59 -10.80 -7.55
CA PRO A 123 18.63 -10.22 -8.41
C PRO A 123 18.02 -9.55 -9.65
N GLY A 124 18.27 -8.24 -9.81
CA GLY A 124 17.80 -7.46 -10.96
C GLY A 124 16.33 -7.06 -10.95
N LEU A 125 15.54 -7.49 -9.96
CA LEU A 125 14.11 -7.19 -9.89
C LEU A 125 13.61 -7.18 -8.44
N THR A 126 12.97 -6.10 -8.03
CA THR A 126 12.16 -6.06 -6.82
C THR A 126 10.68 -6.09 -7.20
N ILE A 127 9.90 -6.93 -6.53
CA ILE A 127 8.46 -7.07 -6.76
C ILE A 127 7.72 -6.61 -5.52
N ILE A 128 6.71 -5.78 -5.70
CA ILE A 128 5.75 -5.48 -4.64
C ILE A 128 4.43 -6.15 -5.00
N LEU A 129 4.00 -7.08 -4.14
CA LEU A 129 2.71 -7.76 -4.22
C LEU A 129 1.74 -7.01 -3.32
N TYR A 130 0.60 -6.60 -3.86
CA TYR A 130 -0.45 -5.93 -3.10
C TYR A 130 -1.61 -6.90 -2.90
N GLU A 131 -2.04 -7.08 -1.64
CA GLU A 131 -3.23 -7.85 -1.33
C GLU A 131 -4.46 -7.17 -1.95
N SER A 132 -4.58 -5.85 -1.80
CA SER A 132 -5.65 -5.09 -2.43
C SER A 132 -5.63 -5.29 -3.95
N ARG A 133 -6.69 -5.92 -4.47
CA ARG A 133 -6.93 -6.26 -5.89
C ARG A 133 -5.95 -7.26 -6.49
N THR A 134 -5.19 -7.97 -5.67
CA THR A 134 -4.26 -9.04 -6.11
C THR A 134 -3.39 -8.59 -7.30
N ILE A 135 -2.86 -7.38 -7.24
CA ILE A 135 -1.97 -6.83 -8.26
C ILE A 135 -0.53 -6.80 -7.78
N PHE A 136 0.39 -6.63 -8.73
CA PHE A 136 1.81 -6.53 -8.44
C PHE A 136 2.44 -5.35 -9.18
N ARG A 137 3.59 -4.92 -8.68
CA ARG A 137 4.45 -3.92 -9.32
C ARG A 137 5.84 -4.49 -9.48
N GLN A 138 6.44 -4.32 -10.65
CA GLN A 138 7.82 -4.67 -10.96
C GLN A 138 8.69 -3.42 -10.90
N ILE A 139 9.79 -3.50 -10.15
CA ILE A 139 10.80 -2.45 -10.06
C ILE A 139 12.10 -3.07 -10.55
N PHE A 140 12.55 -2.66 -11.73
CA PHE A 140 13.75 -3.21 -12.35
C PHE A 140 15.01 -2.62 -11.69
N THR A 141 15.88 -3.49 -11.18
CA THR A 141 17.10 -3.12 -10.44
C THR A 141 18.38 -3.62 -11.15
N ASP A 142 18.26 -3.93 -12.43
CA ASP A 142 19.33 -4.43 -13.28
C ASP A 142 20.19 -3.35 -13.94
N GLY A 143 20.01 -2.08 -13.53
CA GLY A 143 20.78 -0.94 -14.05
C GLY A 143 20.24 -0.32 -15.32
N ARG A 144 19.07 -0.76 -15.80
CA ARG A 144 18.42 -0.13 -16.97
C ARG A 144 17.97 1.29 -16.64
N SER A 145 17.86 2.12 -17.67
CA SER A 145 17.34 3.48 -17.55
C SER A 145 15.81 3.50 -17.58
N LEU A 146 15.22 4.51 -16.94
CA LEU A 146 13.78 4.78 -17.05
C LEU A 146 13.45 5.13 -18.52
N PRO A 147 12.49 4.46 -19.17
CA PRO A 147 12.13 4.74 -20.55
C PRO A 147 11.52 6.15 -20.69
N LYS A 148 11.86 6.86 -21.78
CA LYS A 148 11.36 8.22 -22.02
C LYS A 148 9.88 8.25 -22.38
N ASP A 149 9.40 7.22 -23.04
CA ASP A 149 8.02 7.13 -23.55
C ASP A 149 7.50 5.67 -23.42
N PRO A 150 7.24 5.20 -22.19
CA PRO A 150 6.68 3.89 -21.97
C PRO A 150 5.18 3.86 -22.32
N ASN A 151 4.66 2.68 -22.66
CA ASN A 151 3.21 2.50 -22.82
C ASN A 151 2.49 2.86 -21.51
N PRO A 152 1.47 3.74 -21.54
CA PRO A 152 0.76 4.16 -20.34
C PRO A 152 -0.02 3.00 -19.69
N ILE A 153 0.25 2.74 -18.42
CA ILE A 153 -0.41 1.70 -17.63
C ILE A 153 -0.79 2.23 -16.24
N TRP A 154 -1.57 1.47 -15.49
CA TRP A 154 -2.05 1.88 -14.17
C TRP A 154 -0.94 2.05 -13.13
N GLN A 155 0.05 1.15 -13.12
CA GLN A 155 1.12 1.13 -12.11
C GLN A 155 2.40 1.81 -12.58
N GLY A 156 2.43 2.32 -13.81
CA GLY A 156 3.61 2.89 -14.41
C GLY A 156 4.75 1.87 -14.64
N TYR A 157 5.84 2.36 -15.19
CA TYR A 157 7.08 1.61 -15.38
C TYR A 157 8.11 2.08 -14.35
N SER A 158 8.66 1.16 -13.55
CA SER A 158 9.53 1.49 -12.42
C SER A 158 10.92 0.92 -12.56
N ILE A 159 11.92 1.73 -12.24
CA ILE A 159 13.31 1.30 -12.02
C ILE A 159 13.71 1.61 -10.58
N GLY A 160 14.69 0.89 -10.05
CA GLY A 160 15.16 1.10 -8.69
C GLY A 160 16.67 0.96 -8.57
N HIS A 161 17.25 1.70 -7.63
CA HIS A 161 18.68 1.64 -7.29
C HIS A 161 18.88 2.01 -5.82
N TRP A 162 20.06 1.70 -5.29
CA TRP A 162 20.41 2.02 -3.92
C TRP A 162 21.27 3.29 -3.84
N GLU A 163 20.86 4.25 -2.99
CA GLU A 163 21.63 5.41 -2.56
C GLU A 163 21.92 5.30 -1.06
N GLY A 164 23.10 4.80 -0.70
CA GLY A 164 23.38 4.48 0.71
C GLY A 164 22.44 3.41 1.24
N ASP A 165 21.65 3.74 2.26
CA ASP A 165 20.63 2.88 2.86
C ASP A 165 19.21 3.15 2.32
N ASP A 166 19.06 4.05 1.36
CA ASP A 166 17.79 4.32 0.70
C ASP A 166 17.66 3.50 -0.59
N PHE A 167 16.57 2.77 -0.73
CA PHE A 167 16.16 2.22 -2.02
C PHE A 167 15.31 3.26 -2.75
N VAL A 168 15.85 3.79 -3.84
CA VAL A 168 15.21 4.84 -4.64
C VAL A 168 14.54 4.21 -5.82
N VAL A 169 13.27 4.55 -6.02
CA VAL A 169 12.44 4.06 -7.13
C VAL A 169 11.94 5.25 -7.94
N GLU A 170 12.17 5.22 -9.24
CA GLU A 170 11.62 6.19 -10.17
C GLU A 170 10.58 5.51 -11.06
N THR A 171 9.45 6.20 -11.30
CA THR A 171 8.32 5.66 -12.06
C THR A 171 7.71 6.71 -12.96
N ASN A 172 7.49 6.34 -14.23
CA ASN A 172 6.75 7.13 -15.20
C ASN A 172 5.78 6.23 -16.00
N GLY A 173 5.14 6.75 -17.04
CA GLY A 173 4.24 5.97 -17.89
C GLY A 173 2.92 5.59 -17.22
N PHE A 174 2.43 6.45 -16.35
CA PHE A 174 1.08 6.32 -15.82
C PHE A 174 0.03 6.67 -16.86
N ASN A 175 -1.15 6.07 -16.76
CA ASN A 175 -2.26 6.35 -17.69
C ASN A 175 -3.15 7.53 -17.26
N GLY A 176 -2.85 8.19 -16.12
CA GLY A 176 -3.58 9.35 -15.61
C GLY A 176 -5.01 9.08 -15.14
N LYS A 177 -5.42 7.82 -15.01
CA LYS A 177 -6.80 7.44 -14.65
C LYS A 177 -7.01 7.19 -13.16
N ALA A 178 -5.94 6.95 -12.43
CA ALA A 178 -6.00 6.66 -10.99
C ALA A 178 -6.11 7.95 -10.17
N TRP A 179 -6.66 7.85 -8.97
CA TRP A 179 -6.61 8.89 -7.95
C TRP A 179 -5.47 8.61 -6.97
N MET A 180 -4.93 9.64 -6.33
CA MET A 180 -3.85 9.47 -5.34
C MET A 180 -4.37 9.08 -3.96
N ASP A 181 -5.65 9.35 -3.68
CA ASP A 181 -6.34 9.09 -2.43
C ASP A 181 -7.86 9.15 -2.60
N THR A 182 -8.62 8.80 -1.58
CA THR A 182 -10.09 8.79 -1.66
C THR A 182 -10.72 10.18 -1.69
N ASN A 183 -9.98 11.24 -1.32
CA ASN A 183 -10.38 12.63 -1.52
C ASN A 183 -10.27 13.05 -3.00
N GLY A 184 -9.50 12.30 -3.79
CA GLY A 184 -9.45 12.50 -5.22
C GLY A 184 -8.39 13.46 -5.72
N HIS A 185 -7.20 13.51 -5.11
CA HIS A 185 -6.08 14.22 -5.70
C HIS A 185 -5.81 13.68 -7.11
N PRO A 186 -5.87 14.53 -8.16
CA PRO A 186 -5.77 14.09 -9.55
C PRO A 186 -4.33 13.74 -9.94
N THR A 187 -4.22 12.82 -10.90
CA THR A 187 -2.99 12.51 -11.63
C THR A 187 -3.21 12.67 -13.12
N THR A 188 -2.11 12.82 -13.86
CA THR A 188 -2.11 12.79 -15.32
C THR A 188 -1.11 11.77 -15.88
N ASP A 189 -1.06 11.65 -17.19
CA ASP A 189 -0.04 10.86 -17.90
C ASP A 189 1.38 11.44 -17.80
N ALA A 190 1.51 12.69 -17.29
CA ALA A 190 2.79 13.34 -17.05
C ALA A 190 3.37 13.03 -15.66
N LEU A 191 2.66 12.25 -14.84
CA LEU A 191 3.12 11.92 -13.49
C LEU A 191 4.48 11.20 -13.53
N HIS A 192 5.43 11.73 -12.78
CA HIS A 192 6.70 11.11 -12.44
C HIS A 192 6.77 11.00 -10.91
N LEU A 193 6.99 9.80 -10.41
CA LEU A 193 7.16 9.55 -8.96
C LEU A 193 8.61 9.24 -8.66
N ILE A 194 9.10 9.78 -7.55
CA ILE A 194 10.37 9.38 -6.94
C ILE A 194 10.07 8.92 -5.51
N GLU A 195 10.28 7.65 -5.24
CA GLU A 195 10.01 7.04 -3.93
C GLU A 195 11.33 6.66 -3.29
N ARG A 196 11.47 6.94 -1.99
CA ARG A 196 12.64 6.55 -1.18
C ARG A 196 12.18 5.70 -0.03
N TYR A 197 12.58 4.44 -0.05
CA TYR A 197 12.28 3.45 0.98
C TYR A 197 13.48 3.34 1.91
N ARG A 198 13.28 3.66 3.20
CA ARG A 198 14.31 3.54 4.24
C ARG A 198 13.82 2.67 5.37
N ARG A 199 14.41 1.48 5.52
CA ARG A 199 14.14 0.62 6.67
C ARG A 199 14.87 1.14 7.90
N LYS A 200 14.13 1.71 8.86
CA LYS A 200 14.67 2.36 10.06
C LYS A 200 15.16 1.34 11.09
N ASP A 201 14.36 0.31 11.28
CA ASP A 201 14.57 -0.79 12.20
C ASP A 201 13.87 -2.05 11.66
N MET A 202 13.72 -3.06 12.50
CA MET A 202 13.07 -4.32 12.10
C MET A 202 11.63 -4.07 11.64
N GLY A 203 10.89 -3.22 12.34
CA GLY A 203 9.46 -3.06 12.20
C GLY A 203 8.99 -1.86 11.37
N HIS A 204 9.88 -0.91 11.01
CA HIS A 204 9.45 0.35 10.40
C HIS A 204 10.16 0.64 9.09
N LEU A 205 9.36 0.89 8.06
CA LEU A 205 9.79 1.29 6.72
C LEU A 205 9.25 2.68 6.41
N GLU A 206 10.12 3.68 6.39
CA GLU A 206 9.76 5.02 5.93
C GLU A 206 9.71 5.04 4.41
N VAL A 207 8.65 5.63 3.85
CA VAL A 207 8.49 5.85 2.40
C VAL A 207 8.27 7.33 2.17
N THR A 208 9.25 7.97 1.56
CA THR A 208 9.15 9.38 1.13
C THR A 208 8.84 9.39 -0.36
N ILE A 209 7.76 10.07 -0.75
CA ILE A 209 7.22 10.04 -2.12
C ILE A 209 7.17 11.47 -2.64
N THR A 210 7.96 11.76 -3.68
CA THR A 210 7.90 13.02 -4.41
C THR A 210 7.00 12.82 -5.63
N ILE A 211 6.01 13.68 -5.74
CA ILE A 211 4.99 13.72 -6.78
C ILE A 211 5.34 14.88 -7.71
N ASP A 212 5.74 14.57 -8.92
CA ASP A 212 6.04 15.53 -9.99
C ASP A 212 5.09 15.29 -11.16
N ASP A 213 4.03 16.07 -11.23
CA ASP A 213 3.05 16.04 -12.32
C ASP A 213 2.76 17.48 -12.78
N PRO A 214 3.56 18.01 -13.72
CA PRO A 214 3.47 19.41 -14.12
C PRO A 214 2.15 19.78 -14.80
N LYS A 215 1.37 18.81 -15.26
CA LYS A 215 0.02 19.06 -15.77
C LYS A 215 -0.99 19.27 -14.64
N ALA A 216 -0.79 18.64 -13.47
CA ALA A 216 -1.72 18.72 -12.33
C ALA A 216 -1.25 19.69 -11.24
N TYR A 217 0.06 19.89 -11.08
CA TYR A 217 0.66 20.69 -10.01
C TYR A 217 1.64 21.72 -10.56
N THR A 218 1.74 22.87 -9.89
CA THR A 218 2.61 23.98 -10.31
C THR A 218 4.07 23.76 -9.94
N GLN A 219 4.34 22.83 -9.02
CA GLN A 219 5.67 22.37 -8.61
C GLN A 219 5.59 20.98 -8.00
N PRO A 220 6.69 20.22 -7.97
CA PRO A 220 6.75 18.96 -7.24
C PRO A 220 6.46 19.16 -5.75
N TRP A 221 5.85 18.16 -5.12
CA TRP A 221 5.57 18.12 -3.70
C TRP A 221 5.81 16.73 -3.12
N THR A 222 6.04 16.64 -1.82
CA THR A 222 6.51 15.41 -1.19
C THR A 222 5.63 15.06 0.01
N VAL A 223 5.35 13.78 0.15
CA VAL A 223 4.67 13.19 1.30
C VAL A 223 5.54 12.11 1.92
N LYS A 224 5.29 11.81 3.20
CA LYS A 224 6.03 10.79 3.93
C LYS A 224 5.06 9.89 4.67
N GLU A 225 5.19 8.59 4.46
CA GLU A 225 4.43 7.56 5.14
C GLU A 225 5.38 6.62 5.90
N VAL A 226 4.87 5.97 6.93
CA VAL A 226 5.61 4.95 7.67
C VAL A 226 4.78 3.68 7.65
N ALA A 227 5.34 2.64 7.03
CA ALA A 227 4.75 1.32 7.06
C ALA A 227 5.33 0.50 8.21
N GLU A 228 4.49 -0.31 8.83
CA GLU A 228 4.83 -1.22 9.90
C GLU A 228 4.88 -2.66 9.38
N LEU A 229 5.91 -3.40 9.81
CA LEU A 229 6.03 -4.82 9.50
C LEU A 229 4.85 -5.59 10.11
N GLN A 230 4.23 -6.42 9.31
CA GLN A 230 3.19 -7.36 9.72
C GLN A 230 3.83 -8.73 9.96
N PRO A 231 4.22 -9.06 11.20
CA PRO A 231 4.87 -10.32 11.49
C PRO A 231 3.87 -11.48 11.55
N ASP A 232 4.39 -12.69 11.34
CA ASP A 232 3.68 -13.96 11.57
C ASP A 232 2.36 -14.05 10.76
N THR A 233 2.37 -13.51 9.54
CA THR A 233 1.22 -13.52 8.62
C THR A 233 1.68 -13.74 7.17
N GLU A 234 0.73 -13.94 6.29
CA GLU A 234 0.90 -14.00 4.84
C GLU A 234 -0.10 -13.08 4.16
N LEU A 235 0.13 -12.76 2.87
CA LEU A 235 -0.86 -12.05 2.07
C LEU A 235 -2.06 -12.95 1.78
N LEU A 236 -3.24 -12.34 1.80
CA LEU A 236 -4.48 -12.99 1.45
C LEU A 236 -4.78 -12.82 -0.05
N GLU A 237 -5.56 -13.74 -0.59
CA GLU A 237 -6.23 -13.49 -1.85
C GLU A 237 -7.40 -12.53 -1.62
N TYR A 238 -7.46 -11.45 -2.37
CA TYR A 238 -8.54 -10.48 -2.34
C TYR A 238 -9.10 -10.25 -3.75
N ILE A 239 -10.32 -10.71 -3.97
CA ILE A 239 -11.04 -10.52 -5.22
C ILE A 239 -12.06 -9.40 -5.03
N CYS A 240 -11.75 -8.23 -5.58
CA CYS A 240 -12.52 -7.00 -5.36
C CYS A 240 -14.00 -7.12 -5.78
N GLU A 241 -14.29 -7.84 -6.86
CA GLU A 241 -15.67 -7.97 -7.37
C GLU A 241 -16.46 -9.12 -6.72
N GLU A 242 -15.80 -9.98 -5.94
CA GLU A 242 -16.48 -11.07 -5.28
C GLU A 242 -17.47 -10.54 -4.23
N ASN A 243 -18.77 -10.81 -4.46
CA ASN A 243 -19.87 -10.29 -3.64
C ASN A 243 -20.00 -8.76 -3.56
N ASN A 244 -19.39 -8.00 -4.47
CA ASN A 244 -19.54 -6.55 -4.53
C ASN A 244 -20.98 -6.17 -4.93
N ARG A 245 -21.82 -5.90 -3.93
CA ARG A 245 -23.22 -5.49 -4.10
C ARG A 245 -23.41 -3.98 -3.96
N ASP A 246 -22.36 -3.26 -3.61
CA ASP A 246 -22.45 -1.85 -3.21
C ASP A 246 -22.40 -0.87 -4.37
N VAL A 247 -21.93 -1.29 -5.56
CA VAL A 247 -21.81 -0.41 -6.75
C VAL A 247 -23.12 0.30 -7.09
N GLY A 248 -24.26 -0.39 -6.94
CA GLY A 248 -25.59 0.20 -7.15
C GLY A 248 -26.05 1.17 -6.04
N HIS A 249 -25.36 1.18 -4.91
CA HIS A 249 -25.69 2.00 -3.73
C HIS A 249 -24.78 3.22 -3.57
N PHE A 250 -23.77 3.40 -4.43
CA PHE A 250 -22.96 4.60 -4.40
C PHE A 250 -23.82 5.84 -4.68
N VAL A 251 -24.03 6.61 -3.62
CA VAL A 251 -24.82 7.83 -3.64
C VAL A 251 -23.89 9.02 -3.79
N GLY A 252 -23.99 9.70 -4.89
CA GLY A 252 -23.36 10.98 -5.14
C GLY A 252 -24.13 11.59 -6.31
N LYS A 253 -24.89 12.63 -6.06
CA LYS A 253 -25.56 13.39 -7.11
C LYS A 253 -24.69 14.54 -7.55
#